data_ac8f9068ba6bb5dffe793539cd6a1d86
#
_entry.id   ac8f9068ba6bb5dffe793539cd6a1d86
#
_cell.length_a   1.000
_cell.length_b   1.000
_cell.length_c   1.000
_cell.angle_alpha   90.00
_cell.angle_beta   90.00
_cell.angle_gamma   90.00
#
_symmetry.space_group_name_H-M   'P 1'
#
loop_
_entity.id
_entity.type
_entity.pdbx_description
1 polymer ?
#
loop_
_entity_poly.entity_id
_entity_poly.type
_entity_poly.pdbx_seq_one_letter_code
_entity_poly.pdbx_strand_id
1 'polypeptide(L)'
;MIGQECIDELAAEVGLKEKVAAITARAMNGEIAFEPALVERVALLQGLPVTVVAEVIATRITLTPGGRELIATMKAKGHYSALVSGGFTVFTGPIAEKLGFDENRANILVEENGKLTGDVARPILGKQAKVDALIDISERLGITPADVIAVGDGANDLGMLQLAGTGVALHAKPVVADQAKIRIDHGDLTALLYLQGYRKTDFVT
;
A
#
# COMPACT_ATOMS: atom_id res chain seq x y z
N MET A 1 -4.16 -3.15 3.03
CA MET A 1 -3.60 -4.06 4.07
C MET A 1 -3.65 -3.46 5.46
N ILE A 2 -3.72 -2.15 5.59
CA ILE A 2 -3.90 -1.40 6.85
C ILE A 2 -5.03 -0.40 6.71
N GLY A 3 -5.63 0.01 7.85
CA GLY A 3 -6.78 0.93 7.84
C GLY A 3 -6.42 2.41 7.90
N GLN A 4 -5.15 2.76 8.13
CA GLN A 4 -4.70 4.14 8.37
C GLN A 4 -3.75 4.64 7.28
N GLU A 5 -3.69 5.95 7.09
CA GLU A 5 -2.64 6.63 6.31
C GLU A 5 -1.41 6.86 7.19
N CYS A 6 -0.33 6.11 6.94
CA CYS A 6 0.87 6.11 7.79
C CYS A 6 1.48 7.50 7.99
N ILE A 7 1.49 8.35 6.95
CA ILE A 7 2.07 9.68 7.05
C ILE A 7 1.26 10.59 7.97
N ASP A 8 -0.07 10.41 8.01
CA ASP A 8 -0.95 11.19 8.88
C ASP A 8 -0.73 10.81 10.34
N GLU A 9 -0.48 9.52 10.61
CA GLU A 9 -0.19 9.04 11.95
C GLU A 9 1.19 9.51 12.44
N LEU A 10 2.21 9.54 11.57
CA LEU A 10 3.50 10.17 11.92
C LEU A 10 3.38 11.67 12.16
N ALA A 11 2.61 12.37 11.33
CA ALA A 11 2.38 13.80 11.49
C ALA A 11 1.65 14.14 12.80
N ALA A 12 0.79 13.23 13.28
CA ALA A 12 0.12 13.37 14.56
C ALA A 12 1.11 13.44 15.74
N GLU A 13 2.22 12.69 15.67
CA GLU A 13 3.26 12.67 16.71
C GLU A 13 3.97 14.03 16.88
N VAL A 14 4.02 14.81 15.83
CA VAL A 14 4.61 16.17 15.85
C VAL A 14 3.56 17.28 15.85
N GLY A 15 2.27 16.93 16.05
CA GLY A 15 1.17 17.90 16.10
C GLY A 15 0.84 18.55 14.75
N LEU A 16 1.21 17.92 13.64
CA LEU A 16 1.07 18.46 12.28
C LEU A 16 0.05 17.70 11.41
N LYS A 17 -0.79 16.85 12.01
CA LYS A 17 -1.78 16.03 11.30
C LYS A 17 -2.68 16.86 10.37
N GLU A 18 -3.22 17.98 10.86
CA GLU A 18 -4.09 18.87 10.07
C GLU A 18 -3.36 19.49 8.88
N LYS A 19 -2.09 19.88 9.06
CA LYS A 19 -1.27 20.44 7.98
C LYS A 19 -0.99 19.40 6.89
N VAL A 20 -0.65 18.18 7.27
CA VAL A 20 -0.43 17.07 6.34
C VAL A 20 -1.74 16.72 5.61
N ALA A 21 -2.86 16.66 6.31
CA ALA A 21 -4.17 16.41 5.72
C ALA A 21 -4.56 17.50 4.69
N ALA A 22 -4.23 18.78 4.96
CA ALA A 22 -4.48 19.87 3.99
C ALA A 22 -3.65 19.70 2.71
N ILE A 23 -2.38 19.29 2.80
CA ILE A 23 -1.53 19.01 1.62
C ILE A 23 -2.09 17.81 0.84
N THR A 24 -2.53 16.76 1.56
CA THR A 24 -3.16 15.60 0.95
C THR A 24 -4.43 15.98 0.18
N ALA A 25 -5.29 16.82 0.77
CA ALA A 25 -6.50 17.32 0.11
C ALA A 25 -6.18 18.08 -1.18
N ARG A 26 -5.18 18.96 -1.19
CA ARG A 26 -4.73 19.69 -2.39
C ARG A 26 -4.24 18.73 -3.49
N ALA A 27 -3.49 17.69 -3.11
CA ALA A 27 -3.05 16.68 -4.07
C ALA A 27 -4.24 15.88 -4.63
N MET A 28 -5.21 15.52 -3.79
CA MET A 28 -6.41 14.79 -4.22
C MET A 28 -7.32 15.63 -5.13
N ASN A 29 -7.33 16.95 -4.94
CA ASN A 29 -8.05 17.89 -5.81
C ASN A 29 -7.31 18.20 -7.12
N GLY A 30 -6.10 17.65 -7.30
CA GLY A 30 -5.28 17.90 -8.49
C GLY A 30 -4.58 19.25 -8.50
N GLU A 31 -4.57 19.99 -7.39
CA GLU A 31 -3.90 21.30 -7.26
C GLU A 31 -2.38 21.17 -7.23
N ILE A 32 -1.88 20.05 -6.72
CA ILE A 32 -0.46 19.70 -6.71
C ILE A 32 -0.28 18.24 -7.14
N ALA A 33 0.84 17.95 -7.84
CA ALA A 33 1.17 16.59 -8.25
C ALA A 33 1.61 15.72 -7.06
N PHE A 34 1.57 14.39 -7.23
CA PHE A 34 1.86 13.43 -6.16
C PHE A 34 3.26 13.63 -5.55
N GLU A 35 4.31 13.72 -6.38
CA GLU A 35 5.69 13.82 -5.87
C GLU A 35 5.92 15.10 -5.05
N PRO A 36 5.59 16.31 -5.54
CA PRO A 36 5.68 17.52 -4.73
C PRO A 36 4.89 17.44 -3.42
N ALA A 37 3.69 16.88 -3.46
CA ALA A 37 2.88 16.70 -2.26
C ALA A 37 3.52 15.72 -1.26
N LEU A 38 4.14 14.65 -1.75
CA LEU A 38 4.86 13.70 -0.90
C LEU A 38 6.07 14.39 -0.24
N VAL A 39 6.89 15.11 -1.02
CA VAL A 39 8.06 15.82 -0.50
C VAL A 39 7.65 16.88 0.52
N GLU A 40 6.61 17.68 0.24
CA GLU A 40 6.11 18.70 1.19
C GLU A 40 5.66 18.07 2.51
N ARG A 41 4.97 16.93 2.48
CA ARG A 41 4.53 16.21 3.69
C ARG A 41 5.69 15.60 4.45
N VAL A 42 6.64 14.97 3.76
CA VAL A 42 7.82 14.34 4.38
C VAL A 42 8.72 15.39 5.04
N ALA A 43 8.89 16.57 4.42
CA ALA A 43 9.66 17.66 5.00
C ALA A 43 9.14 18.09 6.40
N LEU A 44 7.83 17.96 6.64
CA LEU A 44 7.23 18.24 7.95
C LEU A 44 7.62 17.26 9.05
N LEU A 45 8.17 16.09 8.69
CA LEU A 45 8.61 15.06 9.64
C LEU A 45 10.09 15.20 10.01
N GLN A 46 10.77 16.26 9.57
CA GLN A 46 12.18 16.49 9.86
C GLN A 46 12.45 16.52 11.37
N GLY A 47 13.47 15.78 11.80
CA GLY A 47 13.87 15.69 13.19
C GLY A 47 13.09 14.67 14.03
N LEU A 48 12.04 14.02 13.48
CA LEU A 48 11.29 12.99 14.17
C LEU A 48 12.19 11.76 14.40
N PRO A 49 12.30 11.23 15.63
CA PRO A 49 13.06 10.01 15.90
C PRO A 49 12.46 8.82 15.14
N VAL A 50 13.30 8.00 14.52
CA VAL A 50 12.83 6.79 13.79
C VAL A 50 12.16 5.77 14.72
N THR A 51 12.45 5.80 16.03
CA THR A 51 11.80 4.95 17.04
C THR A 51 10.29 5.16 17.11
N VAL A 52 9.80 6.36 16.78
CA VAL A 52 8.38 6.71 16.76
C VAL A 52 7.62 5.86 15.73
N VAL A 53 8.29 5.47 14.64
CA VAL A 53 7.65 4.60 13.61
C VAL A 53 7.20 3.28 14.22
N ALA A 54 8.05 2.63 15.04
CA ALA A 54 7.72 1.37 15.70
C ALA A 54 6.56 1.55 16.69
N GLU A 55 6.51 2.66 17.41
CA GLU A 55 5.42 3.00 18.33
C GLU A 55 4.10 3.20 17.57
N VAL A 56 4.12 3.96 16.47
CA VAL A 56 2.95 4.17 15.61
C VAL A 56 2.44 2.84 15.04
N ILE A 57 3.34 1.96 14.57
CA ILE A 57 2.94 0.63 14.08
C ILE A 57 2.27 -0.17 15.20
N ALA A 58 2.82 -0.14 16.41
CA ALA A 58 2.32 -0.94 17.53
C ALA A 58 0.98 -0.45 18.09
N THR A 59 0.75 0.88 18.09
CA THR A 59 -0.37 1.50 18.82
C THR A 59 -1.48 2.02 17.92
N ARG A 60 -1.20 2.37 16.66
CA ARG A 60 -2.15 3.06 15.78
C ARG A 60 -2.47 2.31 14.49
N ILE A 61 -1.56 1.45 14.01
CA ILE A 61 -1.79 0.75 12.75
C ILE A 61 -2.58 -0.54 13.01
N THR A 62 -3.72 -0.65 12.33
CA THR A 62 -4.55 -1.86 12.35
C THR A 62 -4.50 -2.56 11.00
N LEU A 63 -4.35 -3.89 11.05
CA LEU A 63 -4.43 -4.69 9.84
C LEU A 63 -5.87 -4.75 9.33
N THR A 64 -6.03 -4.66 8.04
CA THR A 64 -7.34 -4.87 7.40
C THR A 64 -7.80 -6.30 7.66
N PRO A 65 -9.06 -6.52 8.10
CA PRO A 65 -9.62 -7.85 8.32
C PRO A 65 -9.44 -8.76 7.10
N GLY A 66 -9.21 -10.04 7.36
CA GLY A 66 -8.97 -11.04 6.30
C GLY A 66 -7.58 -11.02 5.69
N GLY A 67 -6.72 -10.05 6.07
CA GLY A 67 -5.38 -9.93 5.48
C GLY A 67 -4.44 -11.08 5.84
N ARG A 68 -4.54 -11.61 7.07
CA ARG A 68 -3.77 -12.79 7.50
C ARG A 68 -4.18 -14.03 6.74
N GLU A 69 -5.47 -14.30 6.72
CA GLU A 69 -6.07 -15.44 6.04
C GLU A 69 -5.74 -15.41 4.54
N LEU A 70 -5.82 -14.22 3.91
CA LEU A 70 -5.47 -14.06 2.51
C LEU A 70 -4.03 -14.48 2.25
N ILE A 71 -3.06 -13.86 2.92
CA ILE A 71 -1.64 -14.09 2.62
C ILE A 71 -1.20 -15.50 3.06
N ALA A 72 -1.65 -15.98 4.23
CA ALA A 72 -1.35 -17.32 4.68
C ALA A 72 -1.89 -18.39 3.71
N THR A 73 -3.12 -18.22 3.22
CA THR A 73 -3.71 -19.16 2.24
C THR A 73 -2.97 -19.09 0.90
N MET A 74 -2.69 -17.89 0.38
CA MET A 74 -1.94 -17.72 -0.86
C MET A 74 -0.57 -18.41 -0.78
N LYS A 75 0.17 -18.19 0.31
CA LYS A 75 1.47 -18.81 0.55
C LYS A 75 1.39 -20.33 0.63
N ALA A 76 0.40 -20.88 1.36
CA ALA A 76 0.18 -22.33 1.45
C ALA A 76 -0.17 -22.98 0.11
N LYS A 77 -0.71 -22.20 -0.84
CA LYS A 77 -1.03 -22.64 -2.21
C LYS A 77 0.11 -22.38 -3.21
N GLY A 78 1.25 -21.86 -2.75
CA GLY A 78 2.42 -21.60 -3.60
C GLY A 78 2.29 -20.35 -4.48
N HIS A 79 1.39 -19.44 -4.16
CA HIS A 79 1.27 -18.16 -4.86
C HIS A 79 2.27 -17.14 -4.33
N TYR A 80 2.78 -16.30 -5.22
CA TYR A 80 3.64 -15.17 -4.88
C TYR A 80 2.81 -13.94 -4.52
N SER A 81 3.20 -13.23 -3.48
CA SER A 81 2.50 -12.05 -2.98
C SER A 81 3.42 -10.85 -2.81
N ALA A 82 3.03 -9.70 -3.35
CA ALA A 82 3.78 -8.46 -3.25
C ALA A 82 2.93 -7.33 -2.67
N LEU A 83 3.51 -6.58 -1.72
CA LEU A 83 2.93 -5.38 -1.14
C LEU A 83 3.58 -4.14 -1.77
N VAL A 84 2.85 -3.45 -2.67
CA VAL A 84 3.35 -2.26 -3.37
C VAL A 84 2.58 -1.03 -2.92
N SER A 85 3.28 -0.04 -2.38
CA SER A 85 2.67 1.13 -1.74
C SER A 85 3.36 2.44 -2.13
N GLY A 86 2.57 3.51 -2.27
CA GLY A 86 3.08 4.88 -2.31
C GLY A 86 3.51 5.42 -0.94
N GLY A 87 3.29 4.65 0.14
CA GLY A 87 3.78 4.93 1.50
C GLY A 87 5.27 4.63 1.66
N PHE A 88 5.69 4.14 2.85
CA PHE A 88 7.10 4.05 3.22
C PHE A 88 7.50 2.65 3.68
N THR A 89 8.73 2.24 3.33
CA THR A 89 9.31 0.92 3.67
C THR A 89 9.37 0.67 5.16
N VAL A 90 9.55 1.69 5.98
CA VAL A 90 9.54 1.60 7.44
C VAL A 90 8.21 1.08 8.00
N PHE A 91 7.11 1.18 7.24
CA PHE A 91 5.81 0.59 7.55
C PHE A 91 5.56 -0.70 6.78
N THR A 92 5.79 -0.67 5.45
CA THR A 92 5.48 -1.84 4.61
C THR A 92 6.35 -3.03 4.94
N GLY A 93 7.62 -2.84 5.34
CA GLY A 93 8.52 -3.91 5.73
C GLY A 93 7.97 -4.75 6.90
N PRO A 94 7.77 -4.15 8.09
CA PRO A 94 7.22 -4.87 9.25
C PRO A 94 5.83 -5.48 8.99
N ILE A 95 4.98 -4.81 8.20
CA ILE A 95 3.66 -5.34 7.85
C ILE A 95 3.76 -6.51 6.89
N ALA A 96 4.63 -6.43 5.89
CA ALA A 96 4.87 -7.52 4.93
C ALA A 96 5.44 -8.75 5.64
N GLU A 97 6.42 -8.56 6.53
CA GLU A 97 6.99 -9.63 7.35
C GLU A 97 5.94 -10.28 8.25
N LYS A 98 5.15 -9.47 8.97
CA LYS A 98 4.10 -9.95 9.89
C LYS A 98 3.01 -10.75 9.19
N LEU A 99 2.68 -10.42 7.93
CA LEU A 99 1.67 -11.09 7.12
C LEU A 99 2.25 -12.23 6.28
N GLY A 100 3.55 -12.23 6.02
CA GLY A 100 4.25 -13.24 5.24
C GLY A 100 4.27 -12.97 3.74
N PHE A 101 4.20 -11.71 3.31
CA PHE A 101 4.43 -11.33 1.90
C PHE A 101 5.84 -11.75 1.45
N ASP A 102 5.97 -12.10 0.18
CA ASP A 102 7.26 -12.48 -0.41
C ASP A 102 8.10 -11.25 -0.74
N GLU A 103 7.47 -10.11 -1.03
CA GLU A 103 8.13 -8.87 -1.41
C GLU A 103 7.33 -7.65 -0.95
N ASN A 104 8.03 -6.54 -0.62
CA ASN A 104 7.41 -5.23 -0.47
C ASN A 104 8.19 -4.14 -1.20
N ARG A 105 7.48 -3.16 -1.78
CA ARG A 105 8.03 -1.98 -2.44
C ARG A 105 7.31 -0.73 -1.98
N ALA A 106 8.06 0.25 -1.51
CA ALA A 106 7.52 1.54 -1.07
C ALA A 106 8.62 2.61 -1.12
N ASN A 107 8.25 3.87 -0.90
CA ASN A 107 9.22 4.94 -0.77
C ASN A 107 10.09 4.77 0.48
N ILE A 108 11.28 5.36 0.47
CA ILE A 108 12.22 5.27 1.57
C ILE A 108 12.38 6.65 2.20
N LEU A 109 12.03 6.76 3.49
CA LEU A 109 12.35 7.95 4.28
C LEU A 109 13.86 7.97 4.55
N VAL A 110 14.49 9.12 4.33
CA VAL A 110 15.91 9.30 4.61
C VAL A 110 16.08 9.57 6.11
N GLU A 111 17.00 8.84 6.72
CA GLU A 111 17.36 9.02 8.14
C GLU A 111 18.83 9.38 8.31
N GLU A 112 19.11 10.13 9.33
CA GLU A 112 20.46 10.46 9.79
C GLU A 112 20.47 10.55 11.30
N ASN A 113 21.47 9.90 11.96
CA ASN A 113 21.63 9.91 13.41
C ASN A 113 20.36 9.50 14.19
N GLY A 114 19.58 8.54 13.66
CA GLY A 114 18.34 8.04 14.28
C GLY A 114 17.15 8.99 14.18
N LYS A 115 17.20 9.96 13.27
CA LYS A 115 16.11 10.92 13.01
C LYS A 115 15.82 11.01 11.52
N LEU A 116 14.56 11.27 11.18
CA LEU A 116 14.16 11.56 9.80
C LEU A 116 14.77 12.92 9.38
N THR A 117 15.34 12.95 8.18
CA THR A 117 15.90 14.19 7.60
C THR A 117 14.85 15.14 7.05
N GLY A 118 13.63 14.64 6.81
CA GLY A 118 12.60 15.33 6.06
C GLY A 118 12.66 15.10 4.55
N ASP A 119 13.54 14.19 4.10
CA ASP A 119 13.70 13.82 2.70
C ASP A 119 13.19 12.41 2.42
N VAL A 120 12.91 12.16 1.13
CA VAL A 120 12.56 10.86 0.58
C VAL A 120 13.58 10.47 -0.48
N ALA A 121 14.05 9.22 -0.44
CA ALA A 121 15.01 8.72 -1.42
C ALA A 121 14.43 8.70 -2.83
N ARG A 122 15.29 8.91 -3.82
CA ARG A 122 14.92 8.88 -5.24
C ARG A 122 15.28 7.53 -5.88
N PRO A 123 14.52 7.04 -6.85
CA PRO A 123 13.30 7.65 -7.42
C PRO A 123 12.09 7.53 -6.49
N ILE A 124 11.17 8.50 -6.52
CA ILE A 124 9.91 8.44 -5.79
C ILE A 124 8.95 7.48 -6.50
N LEU A 125 8.41 6.54 -5.74
CA LEU A 125 7.47 5.55 -6.24
C LEU A 125 6.04 6.12 -6.24
N GLY A 126 5.61 6.63 -7.39
CA GLY A 126 4.26 7.12 -7.64
C GLY A 126 3.35 6.07 -8.28
N LYS A 127 2.29 6.53 -8.97
CA LYS A 127 1.33 5.65 -9.64
C LYS A 127 1.97 4.70 -10.67
N GLN A 128 2.97 5.18 -11.43
CA GLN A 128 3.66 4.38 -12.44
C GLN A 128 4.44 3.24 -11.82
N ALA A 129 5.04 3.45 -10.65
CA ALA A 129 5.80 2.42 -9.95
C ALA A 129 5.00 1.17 -9.61
N LYS A 130 3.66 1.27 -9.45
CA LYS A 130 2.79 0.09 -9.26
C LYS A 130 2.64 -0.73 -10.54
N VAL A 131 2.57 -0.06 -11.68
CA VAL A 131 2.54 -0.72 -13.00
C VAL A 131 3.90 -1.37 -13.27
N ASP A 132 4.99 -0.64 -13.04
CA ASP A 132 6.35 -1.14 -13.25
C ASP A 132 6.66 -2.34 -12.33
N ALA A 133 6.21 -2.28 -11.08
CA ALA A 133 6.33 -3.39 -10.14
C ALA A 133 5.58 -4.64 -10.63
N LEU A 134 4.36 -4.48 -11.15
CA LEU A 134 3.58 -5.60 -11.70
C LEU A 134 4.32 -6.24 -12.89
N ILE A 135 4.83 -5.44 -13.82
CA ILE A 135 5.58 -5.90 -15.00
C ILE A 135 6.85 -6.63 -14.55
N ASP A 136 7.70 -5.97 -13.75
CA ASP A 136 8.99 -6.53 -13.29
C ASP A 136 8.80 -7.85 -12.51
N ILE A 137 7.82 -7.91 -11.60
CA ILE A 137 7.54 -9.13 -10.85
C ILE A 137 7.04 -10.24 -11.77
N SER A 138 6.16 -9.93 -12.73
CA SER A 138 5.64 -10.90 -13.68
C SER A 138 6.78 -11.48 -14.55
N GLU A 139 7.63 -10.63 -15.11
CA GLU A 139 8.79 -11.05 -15.91
C GLU A 139 9.75 -11.94 -15.11
N ARG A 140 10.07 -11.55 -13.88
CA ARG A 140 10.97 -12.29 -13.00
C ARG A 140 10.42 -13.66 -12.59
N LEU A 141 9.11 -13.79 -12.48
CA LEU A 141 8.43 -15.04 -12.18
C LEU A 141 8.12 -15.89 -13.43
N GLY A 142 8.42 -15.38 -14.63
CA GLY A 142 8.13 -16.07 -15.89
C GLY A 142 6.62 -16.21 -16.20
N ILE A 143 5.82 -15.28 -15.68
CA ILE A 143 4.37 -15.19 -15.92
C ILE A 143 4.05 -13.92 -16.69
N THR A 144 2.78 -13.73 -17.03
CA THR A 144 2.30 -12.52 -17.69
C THR A 144 1.40 -11.70 -16.76
N PRO A 145 1.17 -10.40 -17.02
CA PRO A 145 0.18 -9.63 -16.28
C PRO A 145 -1.22 -10.26 -16.26
N ALA A 146 -1.56 -11.09 -17.25
CA ALA A 146 -2.84 -11.82 -17.29
C ALA A 146 -3.00 -12.84 -16.15
N ASP A 147 -1.88 -13.31 -15.58
CA ASP A 147 -1.84 -14.29 -14.49
C ASP A 147 -1.85 -13.61 -13.09
N VAL A 148 -1.97 -12.28 -13.05
CA VAL A 148 -1.88 -11.49 -11.82
C VAL A 148 -3.25 -11.00 -11.36
N ILE A 149 -3.50 -11.11 -10.06
CA ILE A 149 -4.56 -10.38 -9.37
C ILE A 149 -3.96 -9.13 -8.74
N ALA A 150 -4.42 -7.96 -9.17
CA ALA A 150 -4.06 -6.68 -8.56
C ALA A 150 -5.24 -6.13 -7.77
N VAL A 151 -4.96 -5.55 -6.59
CA VAL A 151 -5.98 -5.03 -5.68
C VAL A 151 -5.62 -3.61 -5.27
N GLY A 152 -6.58 -2.69 -5.36
CA GLY A 152 -6.37 -1.30 -4.99
C GLY A 152 -7.67 -0.56 -4.69
N ASP A 153 -7.54 0.65 -4.15
CA ASP A 153 -8.68 1.50 -3.74
C ASP A 153 -8.59 2.94 -4.24
N GLY A 154 -7.41 3.36 -4.69
CA GLY A 154 -7.11 4.73 -5.07
C GLY A 154 -6.86 4.92 -6.57
N ALA A 155 -6.97 6.17 -7.05
CA ALA A 155 -6.73 6.52 -8.45
C ALA A 155 -5.30 6.19 -8.93
N ASN A 156 -4.34 6.10 -8.00
CA ASN A 156 -2.97 5.67 -8.25
C ASN A 156 -2.84 4.16 -8.54
N ASP A 157 -3.90 3.37 -8.30
CA ASP A 157 -3.94 1.93 -8.56
C ASP A 157 -4.49 1.60 -9.96
N LEU A 158 -5.22 2.53 -10.59
CA LEU A 158 -5.94 2.27 -11.83
C LEU A 158 -5.09 1.63 -12.93
N GLY A 159 -3.88 2.14 -13.16
CA GLY A 159 -2.98 1.57 -14.19
C GLY A 159 -2.64 0.12 -13.92
N MET A 160 -2.34 -0.22 -12.67
CA MET A 160 -2.06 -1.60 -12.24
C MET A 160 -3.31 -2.48 -12.34
N LEU A 161 -4.47 -1.98 -11.90
CA LEU A 161 -5.75 -2.73 -11.98
C LEU A 161 -6.16 -3.02 -13.41
N GLN A 162 -5.91 -2.08 -14.34
CA GLN A 162 -6.22 -2.24 -15.76
C GLN A 162 -5.28 -3.20 -16.47
N LEU A 163 -4.01 -3.24 -16.06
CA LEU A 163 -2.97 -4.09 -16.64
C LEU A 163 -3.12 -5.55 -16.21
N ALA A 164 -3.47 -5.78 -14.95
CA ALA A 164 -3.62 -7.13 -14.40
C ALA A 164 -4.75 -7.90 -15.08
N GLY A 165 -4.59 -9.21 -15.20
CA GLY A 165 -5.65 -10.11 -15.69
C GLY A 165 -6.91 -9.99 -14.85
N THR A 166 -6.73 -9.83 -13.53
CA THR A 166 -7.82 -9.60 -12.58
C THR A 166 -7.52 -8.37 -11.72
N GLY A 167 -8.06 -7.21 -12.11
CA GLY A 167 -8.00 -5.98 -11.32
C GLY A 167 -9.22 -5.84 -10.43
N VAL A 168 -9.01 -5.69 -9.11
CA VAL A 168 -10.06 -5.63 -8.10
C VAL A 168 -10.02 -4.30 -7.37
N ALA A 169 -11.11 -3.55 -7.43
CA ALA A 169 -11.36 -2.39 -6.61
C ALA A 169 -11.97 -2.84 -5.27
N LEU A 170 -11.21 -2.72 -4.18
CA LEU A 170 -11.64 -3.13 -2.84
C LEU A 170 -11.90 -1.90 -1.97
N HIS A 171 -13.14 -1.70 -1.53
CA HIS A 171 -13.59 -0.52 -0.78
C HIS A 171 -13.08 0.79 -1.41
N ALA A 172 -13.11 0.82 -2.74
CA ALA A 172 -12.45 1.84 -3.53
C ALA A 172 -13.24 3.14 -3.60
N LYS A 173 -12.53 4.23 -3.85
CA LYS A 173 -13.15 5.52 -4.16
C LYS A 173 -13.99 5.41 -5.44
N PRO A 174 -15.09 6.18 -5.57
CA PRO A 174 -16.00 6.07 -6.72
C PRO A 174 -15.28 6.08 -8.07
N VAL A 175 -14.31 6.96 -8.26
CA VAL A 175 -13.54 7.09 -9.51
C VAL A 175 -12.79 5.80 -9.88
N VAL A 176 -12.43 4.98 -8.92
CA VAL A 176 -11.77 3.68 -9.14
C VAL A 176 -12.81 2.58 -9.31
N ALA A 177 -13.82 2.57 -8.43
CA ALA A 177 -14.90 1.61 -8.46
C ALA A 177 -15.63 1.58 -9.81
N ASP A 178 -15.83 2.75 -10.43
CA ASP A 178 -16.52 2.91 -11.71
C ASP A 178 -15.68 2.41 -12.91
N GLN A 179 -14.37 2.29 -12.77
CA GLN A 179 -13.45 1.86 -13.82
C GLN A 179 -12.94 0.42 -13.64
N ALA A 180 -13.16 -0.18 -12.49
CA ALA A 180 -12.70 -1.54 -12.22
C ALA A 180 -13.68 -2.58 -12.78
N LYS A 181 -13.12 -3.67 -13.31
CA LYS A 181 -13.92 -4.81 -13.78
C LYS A 181 -14.57 -5.58 -12.63
N ILE A 182 -13.91 -5.61 -11.48
CA ILE A 182 -14.38 -6.30 -10.28
C ILE A 182 -14.36 -5.31 -9.11
N ARG A 183 -15.49 -5.27 -8.39
CA ARG A 183 -15.70 -4.43 -7.20
C ARG A 183 -16.01 -5.30 -6.00
N ILE A 184 -15.41 -4.95 -4.89
CA ILE A 184 -15.75 -5.49 -3.56
C ILE A 184 -16.03 -4.28 -2.65
N ASP A 185 -17.30 -3.97 -2.47
CA ASP A 185 -17.73 -2.83 -1.65
C ASP A 185 -18.01 -3.25 -0.20
N HIS A 186 -18.22 -4.54 0.06
CA HIS A 186 -18.56 -5.10 1.35
C HIS A 186 -17.71 -6.34 1.65
N GLY A 187 -17.57 -6.65 2.94
CA GLY A 187 -16.74 -7.77 3.39
C GLY A 187 -15.30 -7.36 3.66
N ASP A 188 -14.39 -8.32 3.68
CA ASP A 188 -12.98 -8.13 3.99
C ASP A 188 -12.07 -8.72 2.91
N LEU A 189 -10.77 -8.79 3.18
CA LEU A 189 -9.78 -9.29 2.21
C LEU A 189 -9.96 -10.78 1.87
N THR A 190 -10.73 -11.56 2.65
CA THR A 190 -11.01 -12.96 2.32
C THR A 190 -11.90 -13.08 1.08
N ALA A 191 -12.61 -12.02 0.68
CA ALA A 191 -13.37 -11.99 -0.57
C ALA A 191 -12.48 -12.30 -1.79
N LEU A 192 -11.19 -11.93 -1.73
CA LEU A 192 -10.21 -12.25 -2.76
C LEU A 192 -9.90 -13.74 -2.88
N LEU A 193 -10.03 -14.51 -1.81
CA LEU A 193 -9.88 -15.96 -1.84
C LEU A 193 -11.09 -16.62 -2.53
N TYR A 194 -12.29 -16.17 -2.21
CA TYR A 194 -13.50 -16.65 -2.90
C TYR A 194 -13.46 -16.33 -4.40
N LEU A 195 -12.96 -15.15 -4.77
CA LEU A 195 -12.77 -14.76 -6.18
C LEU A 195 -11.82 -15.73 -6.92
N GLN A 196 -10.83 -16.28 -6.21
CA GLN A 196 -9.89 -17.27 -6.73
C GLN A 196 -10.46 -18.70 -6.71
N GLY A 197 -11.70 -18.89 -6.27
CA GLY A 197 -12.37 -20.21 -6.22
C GLY A 197 -12.10 -21.02 -4.95
N TYR A 198 -11.40 -20.46 -3.94
CA TYR A 198 -11.20 -21.14 -2.67
C TYR A 198 -12.48 -21.17 -1.83
N ARG A 199 -12.70 -22.25 -1.13
CA ARG A 199 -13.77 -22.40 -0.14
C ARG A 199 -13.26 -21.94 1.22
N LYS A 200 -14.15 -21.56 2.13
CA LYS A 200 -13.77 -21.19 3.50
C LYS A 200 -12.96 -22.27 4.24
N THR A 201 -13.21 -23.55 3.89
CA THR A 201 -12.44 -24.70 4.43
C THR A 201 -11.00 -24.78 3.92
N ASP A 202 -10.65 -24.04 2.86
CA ASP A 202 -9.31 -24.00 2.29
C ASP A 202 -8.45 -22.87 2.89
N PHE A 203 -9.07 -22.00 3.71
CA PHE A 203 -8.39 -20.85 4.30
C PHE A 203 -7.45 -21.31 5.41
N VAL A 204 -6.25 -20.71 5.40
CA VAL A 204 -5.23 -20.86 6.45
C VAL A 204 -5.28 -19.63 7.34
N THR A 205 -5.21 -19.84 8.67
CA THR A 205 -5.27 -18.77 9.70
C THR A 205 -3.95 -18.68 10.46
#